data_3b76f5039326c3468f64cee3d312b93f
#
_entry.id   3b76f5039326c3468f64cee3d312b93f
#
_cell.length_a   1.000
_cell.length_b   1.000
_cell.length_c   1.000
_cell.angle_alpha   90.00
_cell.angle_beta   90.00
_cell.angle_gamma   90.00
#
_symmetry.space_group_name_H-M   'P 1'
#
loop_
_entity.id
_entity.type
_entity.pdbx_description
1 polymer ?
#
loop_
_entity_poly.entity_id
_entity_poly.type
_entity_poly.pdbx_seq_one_letter_code
_entity_poly.pdbx_strand_id
1 'polypeptide(L)'
;VRRTTLARLLPPLSLLTACAPTTAPAPPVAVPTPAPAPTPVAPPRIIALPPAGPAGPVELCGRGTVQRTGDGRLFNHFPYPDMPATALVDAPAALGQSCKIHPAMAADLNRLLAAADGDPAIAGTLRAVSCHRSEALQRQTFCGGIGMNGSGSFAERAWASAPPGHSEHSTGYVIDFGTSTSPACNAEACFAATPAGRWLRANAARFGFEMSFPAGNRQQVKWEPWHWRWVGTAATEAGAAPARSIFLQARTRFPAEPGVD
;
A
#
# COMPACT_ATOMS: atom_id res chain seq x y z
N VAL A 1 -20.14 38.17 75.59
CA VAL A 1 -18.88 38.45 74.93
C VAL A 1 -17.75 38.08 75.91
N ARG A 2 -17.13 36.90 75.79
CA ARG A 2 -15.93 36.57 76.55
C ARG A 2 -14.92 35.99 75.55
N ARG A 3 -13.76 36.66 75.43
CA ARG A 3 -12.57 36.18 74.74
C ARG A 3 -11.87 35.17 75.66
N THR A 4 -11.57 33.99 75.11
CA THR A 4 -10.71 32.99 75.78
C THR A 4 -9.42 32.86 75.00
N THR A 5 -8.35 33.22 75.66
CA THR A 5 -6.97 33.16 75.15
C THR A 5 -6.45 31.75 75.42
N LEU A 6 -6.06 30.98 74.35
CA LEU A 6 -5.37 29.69 74.49
C LEU A 6 -3.85 29.94 74.35
N ALA A 7 -3.14 29.59 75.40
CA ALA A 7 -1.69 29.55 75.43
C ALA A 7 -1.16 28.35 74.63
N ARG A 8 -0.17 28.60 73.75
CA ARG A 8 0.58 27.54 73.01
C ARG A 8 1.76 27.08 73.90
N LEU A 9 1.73 25.81 74.23
CA LEU A 9 2.89 25.06 74.80
C LEU A 9 3.76 24.54 73.66
N LEU A 10 5.05 24.87 73.64
CA LEU A 10 6.07 24.33 72.73
C LEU A 10 6.65 23.03 73.34
N PRO A 11 6.84 21.97 72.57
CA PRO A 11 7.53 20.78 73.00
C PRO A 11 9.07 20.94 72.90
N PRO A 12 9.85 20.13 73.64
CA PRO A 12 11.31 20.25 73.72
C PRO A 12 11.98 19.67 72.46
N LEU A 13 13.10 20.31 72.09
CA LEU A 13 13.98 19.96 70.99
C LEU A 13 14.83 18.76 71.32
N SER A 14 14.56 17.58 70.74
CA SER A 14 15.41 16.39 70.86
C SER A 14 16.49 16.43 69.76
N LEU A 15 17.77 16.49 70.20
CA LEU A 15 18.92 16.31 69.31
C LEU A 15 19.00 14.85 68.87
N LEU A 16 18.74 14.63 67.58
CA LEU A 16 19.05 13.35 66.92
C LEU A 16 20.45 13.43 66.31
N THR A 17 21.34 12.62 66.82
CA THR A 17 22.70 12.38 66.31
C THR A 17 22.57 11.57 65.02
N ALA A 18 22.85 12.15 63.83
CA ALA A 18 22.84 11.45 62.56
C ALA A 18 24.13 10.65 62.39
N CYS A 19 24.04 9.32 62.38
CA CYS A 19 25.11 8.45 61.86
C CYS A 19 25.08 8.54 60.32
N ALA A 20 26.20 8.97 59.72
CA ALA A 20 26.36 8.96 58.25
C ALA A 20 26.56 7.52 57.76
N PRO A 21 25.84 7.10 56.71
CA PRO A 21 26.09 5.81 56.09
C PRO A 21 27.36 5.85 55.24
N THR A 22 28.25 4.90 55.48
CA THR A 22 29.45 4.65 54.67
C THR A 22 29.00 4.06 53.33
N THR A 23 29.12 4.83 52.24
CA THR A 23 28.87 4.33 50.89
C THR A 23 29.99 3.39 50.44
N ALA A 24 29.63 2.14 50.19
CA ALA A 24 30.51 1.18 49.52
C ALA A 24 30.73 1.59 48.04
N PRO A 25 31.94 1.37 47.48
CA PRO A 25 32.19 1.68 46.08
C PRO A 25 31.31 0.82 45.16
N ALA A 26 30.71 1.45 44.14
CA ALA A 26 29.89 0.77 43.14
C ALA A 26 30.74 -0.23 42.33
N PRO A 27 30.20 -1.39 41.97
CA PRO A 27 30.89 -2.34 41.11
C PRO A 27 31.15 -1.74 39.72
N PRO A 28 32.24 -2.14 39.01
CA PRO A 28 32.55 -1.63 37.70
C PRO A 28 31.42 -1.96 36.71
N VAL A 29 30.96 -0.94 35.98
CA VAL A 29 29.98 -1.07 34.93
C VAL A 29 30.61 -1.90 33.81
N ALA A 30 30.00 -3.04 33.48
CA ALA A 30 30.41 -3.85 32.35
C ALA A 30 30.18 -3.06 31.05
N VAL A 31 31.23 -2.84 30.28
CA VAL A 31 31.16 -2.23 28.93
C VAL A 31 30.44 -3.22 28.03
N PRO A 32 29.33 -2.87 27.42
CA PRO A 32 28.63 -3.78 26.49
C PRO A 32 29.54 -4.10 25.31
N THR A 33 29.69 -5.38 25.01
CA THR A 33 30.38 -5.85 23.80
C THR A 33 29.64 -5.29 22.57
N PRO A 34 30.33 -4.66 21.61
CA PRO A 34 29.69 -4.17 20.42
C PRO A 34 28.99 -5.32 19.69
N ALA A 35 27.73 -5.09 19.30
CA ALA A 35 26.96 -6.04 18.50
C ALA A 35 27.68 -6.30 17.17
N PRO A 36 27.65 -7.54 16.63
CA PRO A 36 28.25 -7.85 15.34
C PRO A 36 27.64 -6.95 14.27
N ALA A 37 28.49 -6.41 13.40
CA ALA A 37 28.05 -5.59 12.26
C ALA A 37 27.04 -6.36 11.42
N PRO A 38 25.96 -5.71 10.94
CA PRO A 38 24.97 -6.37 10.09
C PRO A 38 25.65 -6.91 8.83
N THR A 39 25.39 -8.17 8.52
CA THR A 39 25.85 -8.80 7.29
C THR A 39 25.39 -7.98 6.09
N PRO A 40 26.24 -7.68 5.08
CA PRO A 40 25.81 -6.97 3.90
C PRO A 40 24.65 -7.74 3.21
N VAL A 41 23.48 -7.13 3.17
CA VAL A 41 22.35 -7.64 2.38
C VAL A 41 22.77 -7.50 0.91
N ALA A 42 22.77 -8.62 0.17
CA ALA A 42 23.03 -8.58 -1.26
C ALA A 42 22.06 -7.59 -1.92
N PRO A 43 22.52 -6.75 -2.87
CA PRO A 43 21.64 -5.82 -3.55
C PRO A 43 20.51 -6.59 -4.22
N PRO A 44 19.25 -6.06 -4.16
CA PRO A 44 18.11 -6.71 -4.79
C PRO A 44 18.43 -6.92 -6.26
N ARG A 45 18.22 -8.16 -6.74
CA ARG A 45 18.27 -8.43 -8.19
C ARG A 45 17.22 -7.54 -8.84
N ILE A 46 17.67 -6.60 -9.66
CA ILE A 46 16.80 -5.84 -10.54
C ILE A 46 16.12 -6.88 -11.44
N ILE A 47 14.85 -7.14 -11.23
CA ILE A 47 14.04 -7.88 -12.18
C ILE A 47 13.92 -6.93 -13.36
N ALA A 48 14.73 -7.17 -14.40
CA ALA A 48 14.57 -6.43 -15.65
C ALA A 48 13.11 -6.60 -16.09
N LEU A 49 12.44 -5.47 -16.38
CA LEU A 49 11.16 -5.51 -17.08
C LEU A 49 11.30 -6.48 -18.23
N PRO A 50 10.36 -7.41 -18.43
CA PRO A 50 10.33 -8.13 -19.68
C PRO A 50 10.38 -7.07 -20.79
N PRO A 51 11.23 -7.23 -21.81
CA PRO A 51 11.28 -6.29 -22.92
C PRO A 51 9.84 -6.11 -23.40
N ALA A 52 9.43 -4.87 -23.68
CA ALA A 52 8.14 -4.59 -24.28
C ALA A 52 7.95 -5.63 -25.38
N GLY A 53 6.95 -6.50 -25.25
CA GLY A 53 6.79 -7.61 -26.19
C GLY A 53 6.75 -7.04 -27.60
N PRO A 54 7.19 -7.78 -28.62
CA PRO A 54 7.34 -7.25 -29.97
C PRO A 54 6.05 -6.55 -30.39
N ALA A 55 6.19 -5.35 -30.99
CA ALA A 55 5.07 -4.70 -31.63
C ALA A 55 4.43 -5.69 -32.62
N GLY A 56 3.13 -5.86 -32.58
CA GLY A 56 2.47 -6.80 -33.49
C GLY A 56 1.10 -7.26 -33.00
N PRO A 57 0.44 -8.07 -33.82
CA PRO A 57 -0.89 -8.56 -33.50
C PRO A 57 -0.86 -9.58 -32.35
N VAL A 58 -1.83 -9.47 -31.47
CA VAL A 58 -2.07 -10.38 -30.33
C VAL A 58 -3.48 -10.92 -30.45
N GLU A 59 -3.60 -12.23 -30.40
CA GLU A 59 -4.89 -12.89 -30.30
C GLU A 59 -5.47 -12.67 -28.89
N LEU A 60 -6.72 -12.21 -28.83
CA LEU A 60 -7.37 -11.86 -27.58
C LEU A 60 -8.68 -12.63 -27.42
N CYS A 61 -8.78 -13.40 -26.35
CA CYS A 61 -10.00 -14.12 -25.94
C CYS A 61 -10.52 -15.19 -26.93
N GLY A 62 -9.73 -15.67 -27.88
CA GLY A 62 -10.22 -16.55 -28.95
C GLY A 62 -11.26 -15.89 -29.87
N ARG A 63 -11.33 -14.53 -29.87
CA ARG A 63 -12.37 -13.77 -30.57
C ARG A 63 -11.84 -12.81 -31.62
N GLY A 64 -10.54 -12.63 -31.69
CA GLY A 64 -9.92 -11.72 -32.66
C GLY A 64 -8.55 -11.24 -32.27
N THR A 65 -7.94 -10.53 -33.22
CA THR A 65 -6.57 -10.03 -33.12
C THR A 65 -6.60 -8.52 -32.91
N VAL A 66 -5.78 -8.03 -31.98
CA VAL A 66 -5.57 -6.60 -31.68
C VAL A 66 -4.11 -6.23 -31.83
N GLN A 67 -3.82 -4.99 -32.21
CA GLN A 67 -2.46 -4.49 -32.38
C GLN A 67 -1.92 -3.94 -31.07
N ARG A 68 -0.70 -4.36 -30.69
CA ARG A 68 0.10 -3.64 -29.68
C ARG A 68 0.69 -2.37 -30.27
N THR A 69 0.74 -1.34 -29.45
CA THR A 69 1.54 -0.14 -29.76
C THR A 69 3.03 -0.46 -29.70
N GLY A 70 3.88 0.40 -30.25
CA GLY A 70 5.34 0.22 -30.24
C GLY A 70 5.97 0.16 -28.83
N ASP A 71 5.27 0.67 -27.80
CA ASP A 71 5.67 0.58 -26.40
C ASP A 71 5.02 -0.60 -25.65
N GLY A 72 4.38 -1.53 -26.39
CA GLY A 72 3.80 -2.76 -25.87
C GLY A 72 2.39 -2.63 -25.31
N ARG A 73 1.77 -1.43 -25.31
CA ARG A 73 0.42 -1.25 -24.74
C ARG A 73 -0.65 -1.94 -25.59
N LEU A 74 -1.66 -2.47 -24.89
CA LEU A 74 -2.94 -2.86 -25.44
C LEU A 74 -4.04 -1.96 -24.84
N PHE A 75 -4.80 -1.26 -25.68
CA PHE A 75 -5.87 -0.37 -25.23
C PHE A 75 -5.42 0.55 -24.09
N ASN A 76 -4.26 1.17 -24.25
CA ASN A 76 -3.62 2.07 -23.31
C ASN A 76 -3.01 1.42 -22.03
N HIS A 77 -3.22 0.14 -21.78
CA HIS A 77 -2.59 -0.58 -20.65
C HIS A 77 -1.19 -1.05 -21.01
N PHE A 78 -0.21 -0.78 -20.13
CA PHE A 78 1.15 -1.30 -20.25
C PHE A 78 1.21 -2.79 -19.96
N PRO A 79 2.19 -3.53 -20.53
CA PRO A 79 2.46 -4.90 -20.13
C PRO A 79 3.07 -4.96 -18.73
N TYR A 80 2.65 -5.92 -17.92
CA TYR A 80 3.16 -6.17 -16.59
C TYR A 80 3.52 -7.64 -16.38
N PRO A 81 4.57 -7.94 -15.58
CA PRO A 81 4.90 -9.32 -15.24
C PRO A 81 3.81 -9.96 -14.38
N ASP A 82 3.60 -11.26 -14.54
CA ASP A 82 2.76 -12.05 -13.65
C ASP A 82 3.65 -12.62 -12.52
N MET A 83 3.41 -12.15 -11.28
CA MET A 83 4.17 -12.60 -10.13
C MET A 83 3.72 -14.00 -9.72
N PRO A 84 4.64 -14.98 -9.61
CA PRO A 84 4.27 -16.33 -9.22
C PRO A 84 3.72 -16.33 -7.77
N ALA A 85 2.67 -17.13 -7.54
CA ALA A 85 2.00 -17.21 -6.23
C ALA A 85 2.96 -17.55 -5.07
N THR A 86 4.06 -18.28 -5.36
CA THR A 86 5.10 -18.64 -4.39
C THR A 86 5.96 -17.47 -3.93
N ALA A 87 5.94 -16.35 -4.65
CA ALA A 87 6.66 -15.11 -4.29
C ALA A 87 5.77 -14.13 -3.51
N LEU A 88 4.52 -14.47 -3.25
CA LEU A 88 3.53 -13.63 -2.60
C LEU A 88 3.26 -14.07 -1.17
N VAL A 89 2.85 -13.13 -0.34
CA VAL A 89 2.41 -13.35 1.05
C VAL A 89 0.95 -12.97 1.22
N ASP A 90 0.32 -13.41 2.30
CA ASP A 90 -1.02 -12.96 2.64
C ASP A 90 -1.01 -11.48 3.04
N ALA A 91 -2.00 -10.74 2.57
CA ALA A 91 -2.26 -9.38 3.05
C ALA A 91 -2.73 -9.42 4.52
N PRO A 92 -2.59 -8.31 5.27
CA PRO A 92 -3.05 -8.23 6.65
C PRO A 92 -4.53 -8.63 6.80
N ALA A 93 -4.83 -9.50 7.79
CA ALA A 93 -6.18 -9.99 8.06
C ALA A 93 -7.20 -8.87 8.37
N ALA A 94 -6.73 -7.72 8.86
CA ALA A 94 -7.55 -6.53 9.10
C ALA A 94 -8.30 -6.05 7.86
N LEU A 95 -7.82 -6.37 6.65
CA LEU A 95 -8.49 -6.05 5.39
C LEU A 95 -9.72 -6.91 5.07
N GLY A 96 -10.03 -7.92 5.90
CA GLY A 96 -11.30 -8.62 5.92
C GLY A 96 -11.48 -9.71 4.87
N GLN A 97 -10.54 -9.90 3.94
CA GLN A 97 -10.52 -11.04 3.04
C GLN A 97 -9.10 -11.55 2.79
N SER A 98 -8.98 -12.82 2.44
CA SER A 98 -7.70 -13.39 2.02
C SER A 98 -7.36 -12.86 0.64
N CYS A 99 -6.25 -12.15 0.52
CA CYS A 99 -5.66 -11.77 -0.76
C CYS A 99 -4.13 -11.78 -0.66
N LYS A 100 -3.46 -11.96 -1.80
CA LYS A 100 -2.01 -12.05 -1.86
C LYS A 100 -1.40 -10.75 -2.34
N ILE A 101 -0.27 -10.37 -1.71
CA ILE A 101 0.49 -9.16 -2.03
C ILE A 101 1.97 -9.48 -2.15
N HIS A 102 2.72 -8.62 -2.82
CA HIS A 102 4.18 -8.71 -2.83
C HIS A 102 4.73 -8.37 -1.42
N PRO A 103 5.66 -9.19 -0.85
CA PRO A 103 6.15 -9.01 0.51
C PRO A 103 6.80 -7.64 0.77
N ALA A 104 7.38 -7.00 -0.25
CA ALA A 104 8.01 -5.69 -0.10
C ALA A 104 7.03 -4.58 0.35
N MET A 105 5.75 -4.67 -0.03
CA MET A 105 4.75 -3.66 0.36
C MET A 105 4.13 -3.92 1.73
N ALA A 106 4.36 -5.09 2.34
CA ALA A 106 3.63 -5.51 3.54
C ALA A 106 3.86 -4.59 4.75
N ALA A 107 5.10 -4.11 4.94
CA ALA A 107 5.43 -3.23 6.06
C ALA A 107 4.69 -1.88 5.93
N ASP A 108 4.68 -1.29 4.74
CA ASP A 108 4.03 -0.02 4.46
C ASP A 108 2.52 -0.14 4.54
N LEU A 109 1.96 -1.25 4.05
CA LEU A 109 0.54 -1.53 4.17
C LEU A 109 0.12 -1.64 5.65
N ASN A 110 0.92 -2.29 6.49
CA ASN A 110 0.64 -2.34 7.93
C ASN A 110 0.70 -0.95 8.57
N ARG A 111 1.68 -0.09 8.18
CA ARG A 111 1.77 1.30 8.66
C ARG A 111 0.56 2.13 8.21
N LEU A 112 0.11 1.95 6.97
CA LEU A 112 -1.09 2.60 6.45
C LEU A 112 -2.32 2.20 7.26
N LEU A 113 -2.51 0.90 7.51
CA LEU A 113 -3.66 0.40 8.28
C LEU A 113 -3.63 0.91 9.73
N ALA A 114 -2.48 0.89 10.38
CA ALA A 114 -2.34 1.43 11.74
C ALA A 114 -2.66 2.94 11.81
N ALA A 115 -2.26 3.70 10.80
CA ALA A 115 -2.59 5.12 10.70
C ALA A 115 -4.10 5.34 10.44
N ALA A 116 -4.72 4.50 9.61
CA ALA A 116 -6.15 4.53 9.36
C ALA A 116 -6.96 4.19 10.63
N ASP A 117 -6.50 3.22 11.42
CA ASP A 117 -7.13 2.85 12.70
C ASP A 117 -7.00 3.95 13.76
N GLY A 118 -6.04 4.84 13.62
CA GLY A 118 -5.90 6.05 14.44
C GLY A 118 -6.92 7.15 14.12
N ASP A 119 -7.63 7.06 13.00
CA ASP A 119 -8.67 8.05 12.61
C ASP A 119 -10.07 7.49 12.96
N PRO A 120 -10.78 8.09 13.93
CA PRO A 120 -12.09 7.59 14.38
C PRO A 120 -13.15 7.49 13.26
N ALA A 121 -13.00 8.26 12.18
CA ALA A 121 -13.96 8.26 11.06
C ALA A 121 -13.86 6.99 10.19
N ILE A 122 -12.72 6.28 10.25
CA ILE A 122 -12.47 5.11 9.39
C ILE A 122 -11.84 3.92 10.13
N ALA A 123 -11.60 4.01 11.43
CA ALA A 123 -10.99 2.94 12.24
C ALA A 123 -11.68 1.59 11.99
N GLY A 124 -10.90 0.57 11.62
CA GLY A 124 -11.39 -0.77 11.34
C GLY A 124 -12.33 -0.92 10.13
N THR A 125 -12.46 0.12 9.28
CA THR A 125 -13.40 0.08 8.14
C THR A 125 -12.77 -0.27 6.81
N LEU A 126 -11.44 -0.09 6.64
CA LEU A 126 -10.77 -0.41 5.39
C LEU A 126 -10.88 -1.91 5.06
N ARG A 127 -11.09 -2.19 3.79
CA ARG A 127 -11.17 -3.57 3.25
C ARG A 127 -10.33 -3.68 1.99
N ALA A 128 -9.82 -4.88 1.69
CA ALA A 128 -9.36 -5.20 0.36
C ALA A 128 -10.55 -5.66 -0.48
N VAL A 129 -10.63 -5.19 -1.71
CA VAL A 129 -11.59 -5.67 -2.72
C VAL A 129 -10.88 -6.61 -3.67
N SER A 130 -9.65 -6.29 -4.05
CA SER A 130 -8.78 -7.10 -4.90
C SER A 130 -7.32 -6.83 -4.54
N CYS A 131 -6.46 -7.85 -4.66
CA CYS A 131 -5.01 -7.73 -4.54
C CYS A 131 -4.35 -8.38 -5.77
N HIS A 132 -3.36 -9.25 -5.60
CA HIS A 132 -2.79 -9.96 -6.74
C HIS A 132 -3.86 -10.72 -7.54
N ARG A 133 -3.81 -10.57 -8.85
CA ARG A 133 -4.65 -11.26 -9.80
C ARG A 133 -3.77 -11.78 -10.94
N SER A 134 -3.56 -13.09 -11.00
CA SER A 134 -2.72 -13.72 -12.03
C SER A 134 -3.21 -13.39 -13.44
N GLU A 135 -2.32 -13.50 -14.43
CA GLU A 135 -2.71 -13.31 -15.83
C GLU A 135 -3.83 -14.28 -16.24
N ALA A 136 -3.81 -15.50 -15.75
CA ALA A 136 -4.85 -16.49 -16.02
C ALA A 136 -6.23 -16.04 -15.51
N LEU A 137 -6.29 -15.53 -14.27
CA LEU A 137 -7.52 -14.99 -13.70
C LEU A 137 -7.93 -13.67 -14.39
N GLN A 138 -6.95 -12.82 -14.77
CA GLN A 138 -7.21 -11.61 -15.55
C GLN A 138 -7.82 -11.92 -16.90
N ARG A 139 -7.35 -12.99 -17.57
CA ARG A 139 -7.93 -13.47 -18.83
C ARG A 139 -9.39 -13.87 -18.65
N GLN A 140 -9.73 -14.60 -17.61
CA GLN A 140 -11.12 -14.94 -17.29
C GLN A 140 -11.96 -13.70 -17.04
N THR A 141 -11.45 -12.76 -16.22
CA THR A 141 -12.12 -11.50 -15.88
C THR A 141 -12.37 -10.63 -17.11
N PHE A 142 -11.35 -10.44 -17.93
CA PHE A 142 -11.44 -9.60 -19.12
C PHE A 142 -12.36 -10.22 -20.17
N CYS A 143 -12.07 -11.47 -20.56
CA CYS A 143 -12.77 -12.14 -21.65
C CYS A 143 -14.21 -12.50 -21.28
N GLY A 144 -14.47 -12.89 -20.02
CA GLY A 144 -15.81 -13.15 -19.52
C GLY A 144 -16.68 -11.90 -19.39
N GLY A 145 -16.06 -10.73 -19.23
CA GLY A 145 -16.77 -9.46 -19.13
C GLY A 145 -17.19 -8.84 -20.48
N ILE A 146 -16.74 -9.39 -21.61
CA ILE A 146 -17.13 -8.90 -22.93
C ILE A 146 -18.59 -9.29 -23.20
N GLY A 147 -19.40 -8.31 -23.56
CA GLY A 147 -20.86 -8.45 -23.71
C GLY A 147 -21.65 -8.20 -22.44
N MET A 148 -20.98 -7.93 -21.31
CA MET A 148 -21.59 -7.58 -20.03
C MET A 148 -21.45 -6.08 -19.73
N ASN A 149 -22.42 -5.49 -19.02
CA ASN A 149 -22.38 -4.10 -18.56
C ASN A 149 -22.02 -3.07 -19.65
N GLY A 150 -22.52 -3.28 -20.89
CA GLY A 150 -22.29 -2.37 -22.03
C GLY A 150 -20.94 -2.55 -22.74
N SER A 151 -20.12 -3.53 -22.35
CA SER A 151 -18.81 -3.79 -22.98
C SER A 151 -18.96 -4.69 -24.20
N GLY A 152 -19.44 -4.16 -25.34
CA GLY A 152 -19.63 -4.92 -26.59
C GLY A 152 -18.34 -5.22 -27.36
N SER A 153 -17.25 -4.49 -27.09
CA SER A 153 -15.96 -4.60 -27.76
C SER A 153 -14.79 -4.76 -26.79
N PHE A 154 -13.62 -5.16 -27.30
CA PHE A 154 -12.38 -5.19 -26.52
C PHE A 154 -12.01 -3.81 -25.97
N ALA A 155 -12.20 -2.75 -26.76
CA ALA A 155 -11.87 -1.39 -26.35
C ALA A 155 -12.77 -0.90 -25.20
N GLU A 156 -14.08 -1.12 -25.29
CA GLU A 156 -15.03 -0.79 -24.23
C GLU A 156 -14.73 -1.60 -22.96
N ARG A 157 -14.40 -2.88 -23.11
CA ARG A 157 -13.99 -3.70 -21.96
C ARG A 157 -12.70 -3.20 -21.33
N ALA A 158 -11.71 -2.85 -22.15
CA ALA A 158 -10.41 -2.36 -21.71
C ALA A 158 -10.48 -1.00 -21.00
N TRP A 159 -11.53 -0.22 -21.23
CA TRP A 159 -11.75 1.03 -20.49
C TRP A 159 -11.88 0.79 -18.98
N ALA A 160 -12.48 -0.34 -18.55
CA ALA A 160 -12.73 -0.66 -17.14
C ALA A 160 -11.99 -1.90 -16.62
N SER A 161 -11.26 -2.62 -17.45
CA SER A 161 -10.53 -3.83 -17.05
C SER A 161 -9.37 -4.08 -18.00
N ALA A 162 -8.16 -4.15 -17.51
CA ALA A 162 -6.97 -4.36 -18.33
C ALA A 162 -7.02 -5.70 -19.09
N PRO A 163 -6.51 -5.77 -20.32
CA PRO A 163 -6.30 -7.03 -21.03
C PRO A 163 -5.36 -7.97 -20.27
N PRO A 164 -5.41 -9.30 -20.52
CA PRO A 164 -4.46 -10.27 -19.96
C PRO A 164 -3.01 -9.85 -20.22
N GLY A 165 -2.14 -9.99 -19.21
CA GLY A 165 -0.75 -9.56 -19.26
C GLY A 165 -0.54 -8.04 -19.14
N HIS A 166 -1.60 -7.25 -18.94
CA HIS A 166 -1.56 -5.79 -18.89
C HIS A 166 -2.22 -5.21 -17.62
N SER A 167 -2.51 -6.03 -16.64
CA SER A 167 -3.06 -5.60 -15.35
C SER A 167 -1.96 -5.31 -14.34
N GLU A 168 -2.00 -4.16 -13.69
CA GLU A 168 -1.09 -3.84 -12.58
C GLU A 168 -1.21 -4.84 -11.42
N HIS A 169 -2.39 -5.46 -11.22
CA HIS A 169 -2.61 -6.48 -10.18
C HIS A 169 -1.72 -7.72 -10.33
N SER A 170 -1.30 -8.07 -11.55
CA SER A 170 -0.43 -9.24 -11.76
C SER A 170 0.95 -9.10 -11.14
N THR A 171 1.36 -7.88 -10.81
CA THR A 171 2.63 -7.57 -10.17
C THR A 171 2.68 -7.88 -8.68
N GLY A 172 1.51 -8.03 -8.03
CA GLY A 172 1.39 -8.16 -6.58
C GLY A 172 1.63 -6.87 -5.79
N TYR A 173 1.97 -5.75 -6.45
CA TYR A 173 2.20 -4.44 -5.80
C TYR A 173 0.95 -3.56 -5.76
N VAL A 174 -0.21 -4.11 -6.02
CA VAL A 174 -1.46 -3.35 -6.14
C VAL A 174 -2.53 -3.88 -5.20
N ILE A 175 -3.31 -2.97 -4.66
CA ILE A 175 -4.49 -3.26 -3.87
C ILE A 175 -5.64 -2.34 -4.29
N ASP A 176 -6.81 -2.93 -4.50
CA ASP A 176 -8.07 -2.21 -4.56
C ASP A 176 -8.65 -2.11 -3.15
N PHE A 177 -8.66 -0.89 -2.60
CA PHE A 177 -9.28 -0.65 -1.30
C PHE A 177 -10.80 -0.49 -1.41
N GLY A 178 -11.48 -0.94 -0.37
CA GLY A 178 -12.89 -0.72 -0.13
C GLY A 178 -13.15 -0.33 1.31
N THR A 179 -14.42 -0.26 1.68
CA THR A 179 -14.84 0.03 3.05
C THR A 179 -16.04 -0.82 3.46
N SER A 180 -16.09 -1.22 4.72
CA SER A 180 -17.24 -1.94 5.28
C SER A 180 -18.45 -1.04 5.54
N THR A 181 -18.27 0.28 5.64
CA THR A 181 -19.34 1.24 5.93
C THR A 181 -20.15 1.66 4.71
N SER A 182 -19.62 1.42 3.51
CA SER A 182 -20.29 1.74 2.23
C SER A 182 -19.94 0.69 1.17
N PRO A 183 -20.28 -0.58 1.38
CA PRO A 183 -19.84 -1.69 0.52
C PRO A 183 -20.35 -1.56 -0.93
N ALA A 184 -21.46 -0.89 -1.17
CA ALA A 184 -21.98 -0.62 -2.51
C ALA A 184 -21.09 0.33 -3.33
N CYS A 185 -20.20 1.09 -2.68
CA CYS A 185 -19.23 1.94 -3.35
C CYS A 185 -17.87 1.26 -3.60
N ASN A 186 -17.68 0.02 -3.15
CA ASN A 186 -16.44 -0.72 -3.38
C ASN A 186 -16.29 -1.02 -4.89
N ALA A 187 -15.11 -0.68 -5.46
CA ALA A 187 -14.82 -0.71 -6.90
C ALA A 187 -15.76 0.19 -7.76
N GLU A 188 -16.35 1.22 -7.16
CA GLU A 188 -17.19 2.21 -7.83
C GLU A 188 -16.70 3.63 -7.58
N ALA A 189 -17.02 4.56 -8.49
CA ALA A 189 -16.58 5.96 -8.40
C ALA A 189 -17.00 6.65 -7.09
N CYS A 190 -18.13 6.26 -6.51
CA CYS A 190 -18.61 6.82 -5.24
C CYS A 190 -17.68 6.48 -4.05
N PHE A 191 -16.75 5.52 -4.19
CA PHE A 191 -15.72 5.26 -3.17
C PHE A 191 -14.92 6.52 -2.82
N ALA A 192 -14.62 7.36 -3.80
CA ALA A 192 -13.92 8.63 -3.58
C ALA A 192 -14.62 9.56 -2.58
N ALA A 193 -15.95 9.48 -2.49
CA ALA A 193 -16.75 10.30 -1.59
C ALA A 193 -16.96 9.66 -0.19
N THR A 194 -16.54 8.41 0.02
CA THR A 194 -16.58 7.78 1.35
C THR A 194 -15.53 8.38 2.28
N PRO A 195 -15.68 8.30 3.61
CA PRO A 195 -14.63 8.68 4.55
C PRO A 195 -13.31 7.97 4.26
N ALA A 196 -13.34 6.66 3.98
CA ALA A 196 -12.17 5.85 3.65
C ALA A 196 -11.47 6.32 2.36
N GLY A 197 -12.23 6.58 1.29
CA GLY A 197 -11.67 7.07 0.01
C GLY A 197 -11.01 8.45 0.15
N ARG A 198 -11.65 9.37 0.89
CA ARG A 198 -11.05 10.68 1.18
C ARG A 198 -9.78 10.57 2.02
N TRP A 199 -9.79 9.69 3.02
CA TRP A 199 -8.62 9.46 3.87
C TRP A 199 -7.44 8.90 3.05
N LEU A 200 -7.69 7.89 2.24
CA LEU A 200 -6.66 7.31 1.35
C LEU A 200 -6.08 8.37 0.42
N ARG A 201 -6.93 9.16 -0.22
CA ARG A 201 -6.47 10.26 -1.11
C ARG A 201 -5.54 11.25 -0.39
N ALA A 202 -5.79 11.54 0.88
CA ALA A 202 -5.00 12.49 1.68
C ALA A 202 -3.73 11.86 2.27
N ASN A 203 -3.69 10.55 2.48
CA ASN A 203 -2.66 9.93 3.31
C ASN A 203 -1.85 8.82 2.64
N ALA A 204 -2.39 8.10 1.64
CA ALA A 204 -1.78 6.88 1.12
C ALA A 204 -0.36 7.08 0.55
N ALA A 205 -0.09 8.24 -0.07
CA ALA A 205 1.24 8.57 -0.60
C ALA A 205 2.33 8.58 0.48
N ARG A 206 2.00 8.92 1.73
CA ARG A 206 2.92 8.89 2.89
C ARG A 206 3.41 7.48 3.22
N PHE A 207 2.72 6.47 2.72
CA PHE A 207 3.02 5.05 2.89
C PHE A 207 3.44 4.38 1.58
N GLY A 208 3.83 5.16 0.58
CA GLY A 208 4.32 4.65 -0.69
C GLY A 208 3.25 4.15 -1.66
N PHE A 209 1.97 4.44 -1.42
CA PHE A 209 0.86 4.09 -2.32
C PHE A 209 0.43 5.29 -3.14
N GLU A 210 0.30 5.10 -4.46
CA GLU A 210 -0.16 6.13 -5.39
C GLU A 210 -1.38 5.64 -6.18
N MET A 211 -2.30 6.56 -6.51
CA MET A 211 -3.49 6.24 -7.30
C MET A 211 -3.14 6.21 -8.78
N SER A 212 -3.10 5.01 -9.40
CA SER A 212 -2.69 4.82 -10.79
C SER A 212 -3.61 5.50 -11.79
N PHE A 213 -4.91 5.49 -11.56
CA PHE A 213 -5.93 5.92 -12.50
C PHE A 213 -6.80 7.06 -11.94
N PRO A 214 -6.24 8.29 -11.83
CA PRO A 214 -6.96 9.45 -11.30
C PRO A 214 -8.09 9.91 -12.24
N ALA A 215 -8.96 10.76 -11.73
CA ALA A 215 -10.01 11.38 -12.54
C ALA A 215 -9.39 12.17 -13.72
N GLY A 216 -9.91 11.94 -14.93
CA GLY A 216 -9.39 12.60 -16.14
C GLY A 216 -7.97 12.16 -16.50
N ASN A 217 -7.52 10.95 -16.10
CA ASN A 217 -6.19 10.47 -16.42
C ASN A 217 -5.93 10.44 -17.93
N ARG A 218 -4.69 10.79 -18.32
CA ARG A 218 -4.27 10.84 -19.71
C ARG A 218 -4.13 9.47 -20.38
N GLN A 219 -4.17 8.40 -19.58
CA GLN A 219 -4.14 7.02 -20.07
C GLN A 219 -5.46 6.61 -20.74
N GLN A 220 -6.53 7.40 -20.54
CA GLN A 220 -7.87 7.14 -21.11
C GLN A 220 -8.49 5.81 -20.68
N VAL A 221 -8.27 5.47 -19.41
CA VAL A 221 -8.93 4.36 -18.73
C VAL A 221 -9.88 4.89 -17.65
N LYS A 222 -10.77 4.04 -17.16
CA LYS A 222 -11.72 4.41 -16.10
C LYS A 222 -11.01 5.03 -14.92
N TRP A 223 -11.59 6.06 -14.32
CA TRP A 223 -11.19 6.55 -13.01
C TRP A 223 -11.45 5.48 -11.95
N GLU A 224 -10.41 5.13 -11.18
CA GLU A 224 -10.47 4.08 -10.18
C GLU A 224 -9.96 4.58 -8.82
N PRO A 225 -10.78 5.30 -8.04
CA PRO A 225 -10.36 5.85 -6.74
C PRO A 225 -10.03 4.79 -5.68
N TRP A 226 -10.37 3.54 -5.95
CA TRP A 226 -10.05 2.37 -5.10
C TRP A 226 -8.70 1.73 -5.44
N HIS A 227 -8.11 1.97 -6.64
CA HIS A 227 -6.95 1.28 -7.18
C HIS A 227 -5.63 2.00 -6.82
N TRP A 228 -4.83 1.35 -6.01
CA TRP A 228 -3.59 1.90 -5.47
C TRP A 228 -2.41 0.96 -5.70
N ARG A 229 -1.37 1.45 -6.38
CA ARG A 229 -0.10 0.72 -6.52
C ARG A 229 0.93 1.21 -5.51
N TRP A 230 1.70 0.27 -4.97
CA TRP A 230 2.80 0.60 -4.07
C TRP A 230 4.11 0.76 -4.86
N VAL A 231 4.85 1.81 -4.53
CA VAL A 231 6.16 2.15 -5.13
C VAL A 231 7.20 2.53 -4.05
N GLY A 232 6.88 2.30 -2.78
CA GLY A 232 7.68 2.74 -1.64
C GLY A 232 7.62 4.25 -1.42
N THR A 233 7.95 4.70 -0.22
CA THR A 233 7.95 6.14 0.15
C THR A 233 9.11 6.91 -0.47
N ALA A 234 10.19 6.21 -0.82
CA ALA A 234 11.36 6.76 -1.50
C ALA A 234 11.99 5.70 -2.42
N ALA A 235 12.73 6.13 -3.44
CA ALA A 235 13.43 5.22 -4.35
C ALA A 235 14.48 4.33 -3.65
N THR A 236 15.00 4.78 -2.52
CA THR A 236 16.00 4.08 -1.71
C THR A 236 15.41 3.13 -0.68
N GLU A 237 14.08 3.10 -0.54
CA GLU A 237 13.41 2.18 0.37
C GLU A 237 13.62 0.72 -0.07
N ALA A 238 13.81 -0.17 0.91
CA ALA A 238 14.02 -1.59 0.63
C ALA A 238 12.82 -2.18 -0.13
N GLY A 239 13.08 -2.77 -1.31
CA GLY A 239 12.05 -3.34 -2.18
C GLY A 239 11.32 -2.37 -3.10
N ALA A 240 11.52 -1.04 -2.96
CA ALA A 240 10.89 -0.04 -3.82
C ALA A 240 11.46 -0.04 -5.25
N ALA A 241 12.75 -0.28 -5.43
CA ALA A 241 13.39 -0.22 -6.74
C ALA A 241 12.75 -1.18 -7.77
N PRO A 242 12.44 -2.46 -7.48
CA PRO A 242 11.71 -3.34 -8.39
C PRO A 242 10.32 -2.80 -8.74
N ALA A 243 9.53 -2.36 -7.76
CA ALA A 243 8.19 -1.79 -8.00
C ALA A 243 8.26 -0.55 -8.91
N ARG A 244 9.15 0.40 -8.58
CA ARG A 244 9.37 1.62 -9.39
C ARG A 244 9.82 1.29 -10.81
N SER A 245 10.66 0.28 -10.99
CA SER A 245 11.09 -0.17 -12.33
C SER A 245 9.93 -0.74 -13.14
N ILE A 246 9.08 -1.58 -12.52
CA ILE A 246 7.91 -2.18 -13.16
C ILE A 246 6.94 -1.08 -13.62
N PHE A 247 6.69 -0.07 -12.82
CA PHE A 247 5.75 1.00 -13.13
C PHE A 247 6.36 2.22 -13.81
N LEU A 248 7.66 2.19 -14.16
CA LEU A 248 8.40 3.35 -14.65
C LEU A 248 7.72 4.02 -15.86
N GLN A 249 7.32 3.24 -16.87
CA GLN A 249 6.67 3.79 -18.06
C GLN A 249 5.32 4.42 -17.75
N ALA A 250 4.50 3.75 -16.92
CA ALA A 250 3.21 4.27 -16.51
C ALA A 250 3.38 5.58 -15.71
N ARG A 251 4.26 5.59 -14.71
CA ARG A 251 4.53 6.77 -13.87
C ARG A 251 5.06 7.96 -14.68
N THR A 252 5.91 7.70 -15.67
CA THR A 252 6.49 8.76 -16.51
C THR A 252 5.46 9.36 -17.49
N ARG A 253 4.62 8.53 -18.09
CA ARG A 253 3.69 8.97 -19.13
C ARG A 253 2.33 9.40 -18.58
N PHE A 254 1.89 8.75 -17.52
CA PHE A 254 0.59 8.94 -16.89
C PHE A 254 0.77 9.02 -15.37
N PRO A 255 1.22 10.18 -14.86
CA PRO A 255 1.46 10.36 -13.44
C PRO A 255 0.22 10.03 -12.61
N ALA A 256 0.46 9.35 -11.49
CA ALA A 256 -0.56 9.07 -10.48
C ALA A 256 -0.96 10.36 -9.74
N GLU A 257 -2.21 10.41 -9.23
CA GLU A 257 -2.66 11.49 -8.36
C GLU A 257 -3.66 11.00 -7.31
N PRO A 258 -3.29 11.05 -6.01
CA PRO A 258 -1.99 11.44 -5.50
C PRO A 258 -0.88 10.49 -5.94
N GLY A 259 0.31 11.04 -6.19
CA GLY A 259 1.52 10.32 -6.54
C GLY A 259 2.52 10.28 -5.39
N VAL A 260 3.53 9.44 -5.53
CA VAL A 260 4.73 9.37 -4.67
C VAL A 260 5.92 9.87 -5.47
N ASP A 261 6.76 10.72 -4.87
CA ASP A 261 7.97 11.31 -5.49
C ASP A 261 9.09 10.29 -5.78
#